data_f01dde8c2b2de06c661a85b553612d2b
#
_entry.id   f01dde8c2b2de06c661a85b553612d2b
#
_cell.length_a   1.000
_cell.length_b   1.000
_cell.length_c   1.000
_cell.angle_alpha   90.00
_cell.angle_beta   90.00
_cell.angle_gamma   90.00
#
_symmetry.space_group_name_H-M   'P 1'
#
loop_
_entity.id
_entity.type
_entity.pdbx_description
1 polymer ?
#
loop_
_entity_poly.entity_id
_entity_poly.type
_entity_poly.pdbx_seq_one_letter_code
_entity_poly.pdbx_strand_id
1 'polypeptide(L)'
;MSRFKRIGLAAVSAAALVAVAGCQGSDKAAGKAADTAPKAMSQASAVEALTAAYEKTVEAKSAKVEMTMKTPAALDGGGTMKMSGVMGWNPTVMDMTMSGSALTAGDPDAPEQVRMIMRDSVMYMDMGTSMSAEMDGKRWMKMDFGAIAEKAAEEGGDPQMLKALTGSMENMNQDPAQQMALLLESGNLEHLGSEKVAGQKADHYKGKLTVKEMLDSNKSFDFLEGEEREQLLAGMEQSGIEGYDTEVWVDKDGYPVKMDVKMDTPQGAVEITQTFSDYGAKAEVVTPPASETFDFMKMIEELEKLGEEGGLEG
;
A
#
# COMPACT_ATOMS: atom_id res chain seq x y z
N MET A 1 -12.87 51.57 44.92
CA MET A 1 -12.25 52.90 44.74
C MET A 1 -11.54 52.87 43.40
N SER A 2 -12.16 53.54 42.45
CA SER A 2 -11.66 54.70 41.70
C SER A 2 -10.58 54.33 40.65
N ARG A 3 -10.62 54.68 39.45
CA ARG A 3 -11.35 55.51 38.49
C ARG A 3 -10.62 55.39 37.12
N PHE A 4 -11.40 55.23 36.08
CA PHE A 4 -11.33 55.82 34.74
C PHE A 4 -10.02 56.43 34.25
N LYS A 5 -9.64 56.09 32.95
CA LYS A 5 -9.68 57.07 31.83
C LYS A 5 -9.55 56.41 30.48
N ARG A 6 -10.50 56.74 29.61
CA ARG A 6 -10.54 56.60 28.14
C ARG A 6 -9.79 57.79 27.52
N ILE A 7 -9.18 57.56 26.36
CA ILE A 7 -8.90 58.50 25.21
C ILE A 7 -8.35 57.59 24.11
N GLY A 8 -8.78 57.46 22.88
CA GLY A 8 -9.55 58.30 22.00
C GLY A 8 -8.81 58.40 20.64
N LEU A 9 -9.42 57.89 19.60
CA LEU A 9 -9.34 58.21 18.18
C LEU A 9 -8.01 58.63 17.53
N ALA A 10 -7.65 57.95 16.38
CA ALA A 10 -7.60 58.67 15.08
C ALA A 10 -7.48 57.66 13.90
N ALA A 11 -8.43 57.71 13.03
CA ALA A 11 -8.46 57.11 11.69
C ALA A 11 -7.59 57.94 10.76
N VAL A 12 -6.84 57.28 9.87
CA VAL A 12 -6.41 57.88 8.58
C VAL A 12 -6.59 56.90 7.47
N SER A 13 -7.61 57.19 6.67
CA SER A 13 -7.88 56.61 5.35
C SER A 13 -6.91 57.23 4.32
N ALA A 14 -6.34 56.41 3.46
CA ALA A 14 -5.79 56.88 2.20
C ALA A 14 -6.17 55.88 1.10
N ALA A 15 -7.25 56.19 0.41
CA ALA A 15 -7.62 55.59 -0.85
C ALA A 15 -6.76 56.23 -1.96
N ALA A 16 -6.10 55.44 -2.76
CA ALA A 16 -5.54 55.84 -4.04
C ALA A 16 -6.21 55.04 -5.15
N LEU A 17 -7.25 55.65 -5.71
CA LEU A 17 -7.86 55.29 -7.01
C LEU A 17 -6.95 55.83 -8.13
N VAL A 18 -6.40 54.96 -8.95
CA VAL A 18 -5.90 55.31 -10.27
C VAL A 18 -6.87 54.74 -11.29
N ALA A 19 -7.70 55.63 -11.80
CA ALA A 19 -8.53 55.42 -12.98
C ALA A 19 -7.69 55.72 -14.23
N VAL A 20 -7.55 54.74 -15.10
CA VAL A 20 -7.14 54.99 -16.49
C VAL A 20 -8.32 54.63 -17.37
N ALA A 21 -8.96 55.67 -17.89
CA ALA A 21 -9.94 55.57 -18.95
C ALA A 21 -9.20 55.53 -20.30
N GLY A 22 -9.61 54.64 -21.18
CA GLY A 22 -9.08 54.52 -22.54
C GLY A 22 -9.96 53.68 -23.44
N CYS A 23 -10.97 54.31 -24.05
CA CYS A 23 -11.58 54.12 -25.38
C CYS A 23 -11.84 52.72 -25.95
N GLN A 24 -13.15 52.39 -25.95
CA GLN A 24 -14.01 52.14 -27.11
C GLN A 24 -13.45 51.35 -28.32
N GLY A 25 -13.95 50.13 -28.46
CA GLY A 25 -13.87 49.30 -29.66
C GLY A 25 -14.78 48.08 -29.47
N SER A 26 -15.98 48.19 -30.10
CA SER A 26 -16.95 47.08 -30.14
C SER A 26 -16.40 45.95 -30.96
N ASP A 27 -16.30 44.75 -30.40
CA ASP A 27 -16.52 43.51 -31.14
C ASP A 27 -16.87 42.37 -30.18
N LYS A 28 -17.93 41.64 -30.53
CA LYS A 28 -18.44 40.46 -29.87
C LYS A 28 -17.38 39.34 -29.88
N ALA A 29 -16.87 39.00 -28.74
CA ALA A 29 -16.19 37.71 -28.54
C ALA A 29 -16.79 37.05 -27.31
N ALA A 30 -17.36 35.87 -27.53
CA ALA A 30 -17.85 34.97 -26.54
C ALA A 30 -16.76 34.74 -25.48
N GLY A 31 -17.07 35.04 -24.22
CA GLY A 31 -16.21 34.75 -23.09
C GLY A 31 -16.03 33.26 -22.97
N LYS A 32 -14.90 32.72 -23.44
CA LYS A 32 -14.34 31.51 -22.93
C LYS A 32 -14.00 31.78 -21.45
N ALA A 33 -14.74 31.13 -20.55
CA ALA A 33 -14.23 30.92 -19.21
C ALA A 33 -12.84 30.28 -19.35
N ALA A 34 -11.80 31.04 -19.06
CA ALA A 34 -10.48 30.48 -18.89
C ALA A 34 -10.60 29.55 -17.65
N ASP A 35 -10.68 28.26 -17.91
CA ASP A 35 -10.43 27.23 -16.93
C ASP A 35 -8.99 27.48 -16.43
N THR A 36 -8.85 28.16 -15.31
CA THR A 36 -7.57 28.36 -14.65
C THR A 36 -7.24 27.00 -14.07
N ALA A 37 -6.50 26.19 -14.83
CA ALA A 37 -5.89 24.97 -14.30
C ALA A 37 -5.17 25.32 -12.99
N PRO A 38 -5.36 24.56 -11.92
CA PRO A 38 -4.67 24.77 -10.65
C PRO A 38 -3.17 24.85 -10.91
N LYS A 39 -2.54 25.90 -10.41
CA LYS A 39 -1.11 26.10 -10.62
C LYS A 39 -0.39 25.00 -9.87
N ALA A 40 0.41 24.18 -10.57
CA ALA A 40 1.24 23.16 -9.95
C ALA A 40 2.14 23.79 -8.87
N MET A 41 2.33 23.08 -7.75
CA MET A 41 3.23 23.49 -6.68
C MET A 41 4.70 23.34 -7.14
N SER A 42 5.61 24.02 -6.48
CA SER A 42 7.04 23.70 -6.64
C SER A 42 7.35 22.32 -6.05
N GLN A 43 8.39 21.65 -6.53
CA GLN A 43 8.81 20.36 -5.98
C GLN A 43 9.02 20.40 -4.46
N ALA A 44 9.67 21.45 -3.94
CA ALA A 44 9.86 21.63 -2.50
C ALA A 44 8.52 21.67 -1.72
N SER A 45 7.51 22.37 -2.25
CA SER A 45 6.18 22.43 -1.65
C SER A 45 5.42 21.11 -1.77
N ALA A 46 5.64 20.36 -2.86
CA ALA A 46 5.07 19.03 -3.04
C ALA A 46 5.64 18.03 -2.02
N VAL A 47 6.95 18.07 -1.82
CA VAL A 47 7.64 17.26 -0.79
C VAL A 47 7.12 17.58 0.61
N GLU A 48 6.99 18.87 0.96
CA GLU A 48 6.46 19.28 2.27
C GLU A 48 5.02 18.78 2.48
N ALA A 49 4.16 18.94 1.49
CA ALA A 49 2.77 18.50 1.56
C ALA A 49 2.65 16.97 1.69
N LEU A 50 3.44 16.21 0.93
CA LEU A 50 3.42 14.75 0.98
C LEU A 50 4.05 14.23 2.28
N THR A 51 5.06 14.92 2.83
CA THR A 51 5.63 14.61 4.16
C THR A 51 4.58 14.77 5.25
N ALA A 52 3.81 15.87 5.23
CA ALA A 52 2.72 16.06 6.18
C ALA A 52 1.63 14.98 6.05
N ALA A 53 1.32 14.55 4.83
CA ALA A 53 0.38 13.44 4.59
C ALA A 53 0.91 12.11 5.12
N TYR A 54 2.21 11.85 4.94
CA TYR A 54 2.90 10.69 5.51
C TYR A 54 2.76 10.65 7.03
N GLU A 55 3.16 11.73 7.73
CA GLU A 55 3.10 11.81 9.19
C GLU A 55 1.68 11.57 9.71
N LYS A 56 0.70 12.18 9.06
CA LYS A 56 -0.71 12.04 9.43
C LYS A 56 -1.24 10.63 9.21
N THR A 57 -0.80 9.96 8.14
CA THR A 57 -1.16 8.58 7.85
C THR A 57 -0.58 7.64 8.91
N VAL A 58 0.67 7.83 9.32
CA VAL A 58 1.30 7.07 10.42
C VAL A 58 0.48 7.19 11.70
N GLU A 59 0.02 8.40 12.03
CA GLU A 59 -0.78 8.66 13.25
C GLU A 59 -2.16 7.99 13.23
N ALA A 60 -2.75 7.80 12.05
CA ALA A 60 -4.08 7.20 11.91
C ALA A 60 -4.12 5.71 12.27
N LYS A 61 -3.01 4.98 12.11
CA LYS A 61 -2.79 3.57 12.50
C LYS A 61 -3.64 2.53 11.79
N SER A 62 -4.66 2.91 11.05
CA SER A 62 -5.55 2.00 10.33
C SER A 62 -6.32 2.72 9.22
N ALA A 63 -6.78 1.95 8.24
CA ALA A 63 -7.72 2.41 7.22
C ALA A 63 -8.52 1.23 6.66
N LYS A 64 -9.66 1.51 6.02
CA LYS A 64 -10.25 0.61 5.06
C LYS A 64 -9.53 0.73 3.74
N VAL A 65 -9.29 -0.40 3.10
CA VAL A 65 -8.54 -0.49 1.85
C VAL A 65 -9.35 -1.28 0.83
N GLU A 66 -9.42 -0.76 -0.38
CA GLU A 66 -9.83 -1.50 -1.57
C GLU A 66 -8.67 -1.47 -2.55
N MET A 67 -8.24 -2.64 -3.02
CA MET A 67 -7.14 -2.77 -3.96
C MET A 67 -7.60 -3.55 -5.18
N THR A 68 -7.15 -3.12 -6.35
CA THR A 68 -7.28 -3.88 -7.60
C THR A 68 -5.90 -4.01 -8.22
N MET A 69 -5.46 -5.22 -8.44
CA MET A 69 -4.25 -5.53 -9.18
C MET A 69 -4.62 -6.15 -10.52
N LYS A 70 -4.02 -5.65 -11.60
CA LYS A 70 -4.14 -6.21 -12.94
C LYS A 70 -2.77 -6.68 -13.41
N THR A 71 -2.70 -7.94 -13.73
CA THR A 71 -1.49 -8.57 -14.28
C THR A 71 -1.76 -9.01 -15.71
N PRO A 72 -0.87 -8.72 -16.67
CA PRO A 72 -1.00 -9.18 -18.04
C PRO A 72 -1.20 -10.69 -18.14
N ALA A 73 -2.07 -11.15 -19.04
CA ALA A 73 -2.35 -12.57 -19.22
C ALA A 73 -1.14 -13.39 -19.71
N ALA A 74 -0.12 -12.73 -20.21
CA ALA A 74 1.13 -13.37 -20.64
C ALA A 74 2.10 -13.67 -19.47
N LEU A 75 1.82 -13.15 -18.29
CA LEU A 75 2.55 -13.46 -17.06
C LEU A 75 1.83 -14.56 -16.28
N ASP A 76 2.58 -15.41 -15.60
CA ASP A 76 2.01 -16.42 -14.69
C ASP A 76 1.14 -15.74 -13.63
N GLY A 77 -0.06 -16.28 -13.42
CA GLY A 77 -1.06 -15.65 -12.55
C GLY A 77 -1.72 -14.40 -13.15
N GLY A 78 -1.66 -14.24 -14.49
CA GLY A 78 -2.30 -13.14 -15.19
C GLY A 78 -3.80 -13.07 -14.94
N GLY A 79 -4.32 -11.84 -14.83
CA GLY A 79 -5.72 -11.61 -14.53
C GLY A 79 -5.94 -10.39 -13.64
N THR A 80 -7.11 -10.33 -13.05
CA THR A 80 -7.46 -9.27 -12.10
C THR A 80 -7.64 -9.88 -10.70
N MET A 81 -6.98 -9.29 -9.72
CA MET A 81 -7.18 -9.56 -8.30
C MET A 81 -7.77 -8.33 -7.63
N LYS A 82 -8.79 -8.53 -6.84
CA LYS A 82 -9.41 -7.49 -6.01
C LYS A 82 -9.28 -7.89 -4.55
N MET A 83 -8.93 -6.93 -3.73
CA MET A 83 -8.83 -7.09 -2.28
C MET A 83 -9.62 -5.96 -1.62
N SER A 84 -10.34 -6.27 -0.56
CA SER A 84 -11.08 -5.26 0.22
C SER A 84 -11.16 -5.65 1.67
N GLY A 85 -11.03 -4.66 2.56
CA GLY A 85 -11.11 -4.93 3.99
C GLY A 85 -10.53 -3.81 4.84
N VAL A 86 -10.00 -4.18 6.00
CA VAL A 86 -9.39 -3.28 6.97
C VAL A 86 -7.93 -3.67 7.17
N MET A 87 -7.07 -2.67 7.21
CA MET A 87 -5.66 -2.79 7.52
C MET A 87 -5.32 -1.87 8.69
N GLY A 88 -4.59 -2.40 9.68
CA GLY A 88 -3.97 -1.65 10.76
C GLY A 88 -2.47 -1.89 10.77
N TRP A 89 -1.69 -0.83 10.99
CA TRP A 89 -0.22 -0.88 11.00
C TRP A 89 0.39 -0.59 12.39
N ASN A 90 -0.45 -0.25 13.36
CA ASN A 90 -0.02 -0.12 14.75
C ASN A 90 -1.20 -0.33 15.73
N PRO A 91 -1.44 -1.58 16.21
CA PRO A 91 -0.73 -2.83 15.89
C PRO A 91 -0.99 -3.34 14.47
N THR A 92 -0.10 -4.21 13.98
CA THR A 92 -0.28 -4.88 12.68
C THR A 92 -1.44 -5.85 12.74
N VAL A 93 -2.50 -5.52 12.03
CA VAL A 93 -3.69 -6.36 11.88
C VAL A 93 -4.25 -6.20 10.47
N MET A 94 -4.83 -7.28 9.94
CA MET A 94 -5.44 -7.26 8.61
C MET A 94 -6.65 -8.19 8.59
N ASP A 95 -7.73 -7.75 7.96
CA ASP A 95 -8.89 -8.57 7.63
C ASP A 95 -9.33 -8.20 6.23
N MET A 96 -8.89 -9.00 5.27
CA MET A 96 -9.04 -8.72 3.84
C MET A 96 -9.74 -9.87 3.15
N THR A 97 -10.57 -9.54 2.20
CA THR A 97 -11.17 -10.49 1.28
C THR A 97 -10.58 -10.30 -0.10
N MET A 98 -10.08 -11.38 -0.67
CA MET A 98 -9.53 -11.44 -2.01
C MET A 98 -10.51 -12.14 -2.96
N SER A 99 -10.61 -11.64 -4.20
CA SER A 99 -11.42 -12.23 -5.27
C SER A 99 -10.84 -11.87 -6.63
N GLY A 100 -11.29 -12.54 -7.68
CA GLY A 100 -10.94 -12.17 -9.04
C GLY A 100 -10.36 -13.32 -9.87
N SER A 101 -10.21 -13.10 -11.17
CA SER A 101 -9.79 -14.13 -12.12
C SER A 101 -8.38 -14.67 -11.89
N ALA A 102 -7.51 -13.90 -11.24
CA ALA A 102 -6.17 -14.36 -10.90
C ALA A 102 -6.17 -15.48 -9.84
N LEU A 103 -7.19 -15.59 -8.99
CA LEU A 103 -7.30 -16.68 -8.00
C LEU A 103 -7.64 -18.02 -8.66
N THR A 104 -8.37 -18.01 -9.77
CA THR A 104 -8.87 -19.21 -10.44
C THR A 104 -8.11 -19.51 -11.74
N ALA A 105 -7.11 -18.70 -12.10
CA ALA A 105 -6.41 -18.80 -13.39
C ALA A 105 -5.67 -20.12 -13.60
N GLY A 106 -5.24 -20.78 -12.52
CA GLY A 106 -4.50 -22.05 -12.57
C GLY A 106 -5.33 -23.28 -12.20
N ASP A 107 -6.48 -23.09 -11.54
CA ASP A 107 -7.31 -24.17 -11.03
C ASP A 107 -8.80 -23.76 -11.04
N PRO A 108 -9.63 -24.40 -11.87
CA PRO A 108 -11.07 -24.13 -11.92
C PRO A 108 -11.80 -24.45 -10.62
N ASP A 109 -11.25 -25.32 -9.77
CA ASP A 109 -11.83 -25.73 -8.49
C ASP A 109 -11.36 -24.81 -7.33
N ALA A 110 -10.45 -23.85 -7.61
CA ALA A 110 -10.02 -22.87 -6.63
C ALA A 110 -11.19 -21.99 -6.17
N PRO A 111 -11.18 -21.55 -4.90
CA PRO A 111 -12.25 -20.71 -4.37
C PRO A 111 -12.29 -19.36 -5.10
N GLU A 112 -13.48 -18.91 -5.50
CA GLU A 112 -13.68 -17.59 -6.14
C GLU A 112 -13.33 -16.42 -5.22
N GLN A 113 -13.29 -16.69 -3.91
CA GLN A 113 -13.04 -15.71 -2.87
C GLN A 113 -12.30 -16.37 -1.70
N VAL A 114 -11.27 -15.69 -1.22
CA VAL A 114 -10.48 -16.08 -0.03
C VAL A 114 -10.48 -14.93 0.95
N ARG A 115 -10.84 -15.20 2.21
CA ARG A 115 -10.65 -14.23 3.31
C ARG A 115 -9.36 -14.54 4.02
N MET A 116 -8.57 -13.51 4.25
CA MET A 116 -7.31 -13.55 4.97
C MET A 116 -7.39 -12.64 6.20
N ILE A 117 -7.05 -13.19 7.34
CA ILE A 117 -6.94 -12.47 8.61
C ILE A 117 -5.50 -12.56 9.07
N MET A 118 -4.87 -11.45 9.41
CA MET A 118 -3.55 -11.41 10.02
C MET A 118 -3.59 -10.66 11.34
N ARG A 119 -3.01 -11.25 12.37
CA ARG A 119 -2.86 -10.67 13.69
C ARG A 119 -1.66 -11.27 14.42
N ASP A 120 -0.83 -10.43 15.00
CA ASP A 120 0.31 -10.84 15.84
C ASP A 120 1.23 -11.88 15.14
N SER A 121 1.55 -11.66 13.85
CA SER A 121 2.33 -12.56 12.99
C SER A 121 1.68 -13.91 12.70
N VAL A 122 0.40 -14.09 13.02
CA VAL A 122 -0.39 -15.26 12.68
C VAL A 122 -1.36 -14.93 11.56
N MET A 123 -1.29 -15.70 10.47
CA MET A 123 -2.20 -15.58 9.34
C MET A 123 -3.23 -16.72 9.37
N TYR A 124 -4.48 -16.37 9.13
CA TYR A 124 -5.59 -17.29 8.93
C TYR A 124 -6.14 -17.09 7.53
N MET A 125 -6.26 -18.16 6.78
CA MET A 125 -6.85 -18.17 5.44
C MET A 125 -8.11 -19.02 5.42
N ASP A 126 -9.21 -18.45 4.92
CA ASP A 126 -10.44 -19.19 4.69
C ASP A 126 -10.34 -19.97 3.38
N MET A 127 -10.04 -21.24 3.48
CA MET A 127 -9.89 -22.14 2.33
C MET A 127 -11.24 -22.69 1.82
N GLY A 128 -12.35 -22.27 2.44
CA GLY A 128 -13.67 -22.75 2.10
C GLY A 128 -13.89 -24.23 2.48
N THR A 129 -14.90 -24.82 1.84
CA THR A 129 -15.23 -26.24 2.06
C THR A 129 -14.56 -27.18 1.07
N SER A 130 -14.02 -26.68 -0.05
CA SER A 130 -13.36 -27.48 -1.08
C SER A 130 -12.09 -28.16 -0.55
N MET A 131 -11.31 -27.45 0.26
CA MET A 131 -10.07 -27.97 0.86
C MET A 131 -10.27 -28.62 2.25
N SER A 132 -11.48 -28.62 2.78
CA SER A 132 -11.73 -29.11 4.13
C SER A 132 -11.41 -30.61 4.32
N ALA A 133 -11.55 -31.42 3.28
CA ALA A 133 -11.21 -32.84 3.33
C ALA A 133 -9.70 -33.07 3.58
N GLU A 134 -8.85 -32.18 3.08
CA GLU A 134 -7.39 -32.21 3.28
C GLU A 134 -6.95 -31.55 4.60
N MET A 135 -7.87 -30.85 5.25
CA MET A 135 -7.65 -30.11 6.50
C MET A 135 -8.47 -30.66 7.68
N ASP A 136 -8.64 -31.97 7.78
CA ASP A 136 -9.39 -32.65 8.86
C ASP A 136 -10.83 -32.13 9.05
N GLY A 137 -11.49 -31.74 7.98
CA GLY A 137 -12.84 -31.17 8.00
C GLY A 137 -12.89 -29.70 8.42
N LYS A 138 -11.75 -29.05 8.57
CA LYS A 138 -11.64 -27.64 8.99
C LYS A 138 -11.66 -26.70 7.80
N ARG A 139 -12.13 -25.50 8.02
CA ARG A 139 -12.30 -24.48 6.97
C ARG A 139 -11.12 -23.51 6.88
N TRP A 140 -10.52 -23.19 8.04
CA TRP A 140 -9.48 -22.19 8.14
C TRP A 140 -8.09 -22.84 8.25
N MET A 141 -7.13 -22.34 7.51
CA MET A 141 -5.72 -22.67 7.67
C MET A 141 -5.04 -21.59 8.51
N LYS A 142 -4.32 -21.98 9.55
CA LYS A 142 -3.50 -21.11 10.38
C LYS A 142 -2.03 -21.31 10.02
N MET A 143 -1.33 -20.21 9.75
CA MET A 143 0.13 -20.14 9.62
C MET A 143 0.67 -19.18 10.67
N ASP A 144 1.50 -19.68 11.56
CA ASP A 144 2.17 -18.91 12.60
C ASP A 144 3.61 -18.64 12.18
N PHE A 145 3.82 -17.49 11.55
CA PHE A 145 5.14 -17.14 11.02
C PHE A 145 6.17 -16.91 12.13
N GLY A 146 5.73 -16.46 13.30
CA GLY A 146 6.61 -16.34 14.46
C GLY A 146 7.15 -17.68 14.90
N ALA A 147 6.26 -18.67 15.05
CA ALA A 147 6.64 -20.04 15.40
C ALA A 147 7.49 -20.70 14.30
N ILE A 148 7.20 -20.44 13.02
CA ILE A 148 8.01 -20.94 11.89
C ILE A 148 9.43 -20.39 11.98
N ALA A 149 9.58 -19.09 12.21
CA ALA A 149 10.89 -18.45 12.29
C ALA A 149 11.69 -18.93 13.52
N GLU A 150 11.03 -19.12 14.66
CA GLU A 150 11.65 -19.63 15.88
C GLU A 150 12.16 -21.06 15.68
N LYS A 151 11.32 -21.98 15.16
CA LYS A 151 11.68 -23.36 14.87
C LYS A 151 12.84 -23.44 13.87
N ALA A 152 12.77 -22.68 12.78
CA ALA A 152 13.84 -22.68 11.78
C ALA A 152 15.18 -22.15 12.36
N ALA A 153 15.14 -21.19 13.30
CA ALA A 153 16.34 -20.72 13.99
C ALA A 153 16.91 -21.77 14.94
N GLU A 154 16.09 -22.52 15.66
CA GLU A 154 16.50 -23.60 16.56
C GLU A 154 17.14 -24.79 15.81
N GLU A 155 16.64 -25.10 14.62
CA GLU A 155 17.15 -26.18 13.76
C GLU A 155 18.40 -25.78 12.96
N GLY A 156 18.94 -24.59 13.16
CA GLY A 156 20.11 -24.10 12.43
C GLY A 156 19.80 -23.71 10.99
N GLY A 157 18.57 -23.31 10.72
CA GLY A 157 18.13 -22.83 9.43
C GLY A 157 18.95 -21.65 8.92
N ASP A 158 19.01 -21.50 7.60
CA ASP A 158 19.77 -20.43 6.95
C ASP A 158 19.28 -19.05 7.44
N PRO A 159 20.18 -18.23 8.03
CA PRO A 159 19.84 -16.89 8.47
C PRO A 159 19.26 -15.99 7.38
N GLN A 160 19.63 -16.20 6.11
CA GLN A 160 19.07 -15.48 4.98
C GLN A 160 17.62 -15.86 4.71
N MET A 161 17.30 -17.15 4.81
CA MET A 161 15.94 -17.65 4.65
C MET A 161 15.02 -17.11 5.76
N LEU A 162 15.50 -17.04 7.00
CA LEU A 162 14.79 -16.43 8.12
C LEU A 162 14.53 -14.95 7.93
N LYS A 163 15.53 -14.21 7.46
CA LYS A 163 15.39 -12.79 7.13
C LYS A 163 14.44 -12.57 5.94
N ALA A 164 14.47 -13.42 4.92
CA ALA A 164 13.55 -13.36 3.80
C ALA A 164 12.11 -13.61 4.24
N LEU A 165 11.87 -14.58 5.15
CA LEU A 165 10.55 -14.87 5.70
C LEU A 165 10.01 -13.70 6.52
N THR A 166 10.80 -13.13 7.43
CA THR A 166 10.41 -11.97 8.24
C THR A 166 10.24 -10.71 7.40
N GLY A 167 11.13 -10.45 6.45
CA GLY A 167 11.02 -9.33 5.50
C GLY A 167 9.80 -9.44 4.59
N SER A 168 9.42 -10.66 4.19
CA SER A 168 8.20 -10.93 3.43
C SER A 168 6.94 -10.56 4.24
N MET A 169 6.94 -10.82 5.55
CA MET A 169 5.84 -10.44 6.45
C MET A 169 5.73 -8.92 6.63
N GLU A 170 6.87 -8.24 6.78
CA GLU A 170 6.91 -6.78 6.85
C GLU A 170 6.39 -6.15 5.56
N ASN A 171 6.72 -6.74 4.41
CA ASN A 171 6.21 -6.31 3.10
C ASN A 171 4.69 -6.49 2.94
N MET A 172 4.11 -7.55 3.47
CA MET A 172 2.65 -7.73 3.43
C MET A 172 1.91 -6.65 4.24
N ASN A 173 2.59 -6.02 5.18
CA ASN A 173 2.04 -4.97 6.03
C ASN A 173 2.41 -3.56 5.56
N GLN A 174 2.70 -3.38 4.28
CA GLN A 174 2.99 -2.04 3.76
C GLN A 174 1.79 -1.11 3.96
N ASP A 175 1.93 -0.20 4.92
CA ASP A 175 0.95 0.85 5.11
C ASP A 175 1.07 1.92 4.00
N PRO A 176 0.02 2.72 3.76
CA PRO A 176 0.06 3.79 2.76
C PRO A 176 1.18 4.81 3.01
N ALA A 177 1.62 4.97 4.26
CA ALA A 177 2.70 5.88 4.62
C ALA A 177 4.05 5.38 4.07
N GLN A 178 4.34 4.08 4.15
CA GLN A 178 5.59 3.54 3.59
C GLN A 178 5.69 3.76 2.08
N GLN A 179 4.58 3.60 1.36
CA GLN A 179 4.55 3.88 -0.08
C GLN A 179 4.80 5.37 -0.39
N MET A 180 4.25 6.27 0.43
CA MET A 180 4.55 7.70 0.32
C MET A 180 6.01 8.02 0.66
N ALA A 181 6.61 7.34 1.63
CA ALA A 181 8.03 7.50 1.96
C ALA A 181 8.92 7.17 0.76
N LEU A 182 8.67 6.05 0.08
CA LEU A 182 9.38 5.69 -1.15
C LEU A 182 9.23 6.76 -2.23
N LEU A 183 8.02 7.31 -2.38
CA LEU A 183 7.78 8.37 -3.36
C LEU A 183 8.51 9.67 -3.00
N LEU A 184 8.64 10.01 -1.71
CA LEU A 184 9.41 11.16 -1.23
C LEU A 184 10.91 11.02 -1.52
N GLU A 185 11.44 9.79 -1.51
CA GLU A 185 12.86 9.48 -1.79
C GLU A 185 13.20 9.49 -3.29
N SER A 186 12.20 9.41 -4.17
CA SER A 186 12.39 9.34 -5.64
C SER A 186 13.12 10.53 -6.25
N GLY A 187 13.23 11.66 -5.57
CA GLY A 187 13.92 12.86 -6.05
C GLY A 187 13.24 13.56 -7.25
N ASN A 188 12.19 12.98 -7.82
CA ASN A 188 11.49 13.49 -9.01
C ASN A 188 9.99 13.72 -8.77
N LEU A 189 9.60 13.97 -7.52
CA LEU A 189 8.20 14.22 -7.14
C LEU A 189 7.64 15.47 -7.83
N GLU A 190 6.49 15.31 -8.47
CA GLU A 190 5.74 16.38 -9.14
C GLU A 190 4.33 16.49 -8.55
N HIS A 191 3.84 17.72 -8.41
CA HIS A 191 2.44 18.01 -8.13
C HIS A 191 1.72 18.31 -9.44
N LEU A 192 0.76 17.48 -9.81
CA LEU A 192 0.02 17.58 -11.07
C LEU A 192 -1.24 18.48 -10.98
N GLY A 193 -1.54 18.98 -9.79
CA GLY A 193 -2.71 19.80 -9.52
C GLY A 193 -3.74 19.05 -8.66
N SER A 194 -4.95 19.60 -8.60
CA SER A 194 -6.04 18.98 -7.81
C SER A 194 -7.14 18.47 -8.73
N GLU A 195 -7.66 17.31 -8.43
CA GLU A 195 -8.78 16.70 -9.14
C GLU A 195 -9.80 16.04 -8.22
N LYS A 196 -10.90 15.51 -8.77
CA LYS A 196 -11.89 14.77 -7.98
C LYS A 196 -11.60 13.28 -8.02
N VAL A 197 -11.39 12.68 -6.86
CA VAL A 197 -11.21 11.24 -6.66
C VAL A 197 -12.23 10.77 -5.65
N ALA A 198 -12.96 9.70 -5.96
CA ALA A 198 -14.03 9.17 -5.11
C ALA A 198 -15.05 10.22 -4.62
N GLY A 199 -15.31 11.25 -5.45
CA GLY A 199 -16.27 12.33 -5.17
C GLY A 199 -15.73 13.49 -4.33
N GLN A 200 -14.50 13.43 -3.84
CA GLN A 200 -13.83 14.49 -3.07
C GLN A 200 -12.66 15.10 -3.85
N LYS A 201 -12.29 16.35 -3.50
CA LYS A 201 -11.14 17.01 -4.08
C LYS A 201 -9.88 16.48 -3.44
N ALA A 202 -8.89 16.11 -4.24
CA ALA A 202 -7.58 15.65 -3.79
C ALA A 202 -6.48 16.28 -4.63
N ASP A 203 -5.33 16.52 -4.03
CA ASP A 203 -4.12 16.97 -4.71
C ASP A 203 -3.37 15.74 -5.23
N HIS A 204 -2.97 15.81 -6.50
CA HIS A 204 -2.38 14.70 -7.23
C HIS A 204 -0.86 14.86 -7.31
N TYR A 205 -0.14 13.85 -6.84
CA TYR A 205 1.32 13.77 -6.86
C TYR A 205 1.75 12.57 -7.67
N LYS A 206 2.89 12.71 -8.37
CA LYS A 206 3.49 11.65 -9.16
C LYS A 206 4.99 11.62 -8.98
N GLY A 207 5.57 10.44 -8.99
CA GLY A 207 7.01 10.21 -9.06
C GLY A 207 7.32 8.86 -9.67
N LYS A 208 8.56 8.69 -10.11
CA LYS A 208 9.06 7.44 -10.65
C LYS A 208 10.22 6.96 -9.76
N LEU A 209 10.19 5.69 -9.38
CA LEU A 209 11.28 5.01 -8.70
C LEU A 209 11.92 4.03 -9.66
N THR A 210 13.22 4.14 -9.84
CA THR A 210 14.00 3.10 -10.52
C THR A 210 14.10 1.86 -9.64
N VAL A 211 14.36 0.70 -10.23
CA VAL A 211 14.61 -0.54 -9.47
C VAL A 211 15.70 -0.35 -8.44
N LYS A 212 16.77 0.38 -8.80
CA LYS A 212 17.87 0.66 -7.88
C LYS A 212 17.43 1.50 -6.68
N GLU A 213 16.70 2.59 -6.89
CA GLU A 213 16.16 3.43 -5.80
C GLU A 213 15.23 2.63 -4.90
N MET A 214 14.37 1.79 -5.47
CA MET A 214 13.49 0.91 -4.71
C MET A 214 14.26 -0.07 -3.82
N LEU A 215 15.31 -0.71 -4.37
CA LEU A 215 16.15 -1.63 -3.59
C LEU A 215 16.93 -0.91 -2.50
N ASP A 216 17.38 0.34 -2.76
CA ASP A 216 18.14 1.14 -1.81
C ASP A 216 17.29 1.67 -0.66
N SER A 217 16.01 1.96 -0.92
CA SER A 217 15.08 2.59 0.04
C SER A 217 14.22 1.60 0.80
N ASN A 218 14.00 0.41 0.27
CA ASN A 218 13.12 -0.58 0.86
C ASN A 218 13.89 -1.51 1.81
N LYS A 219 13.70 -1.32 3.10
CA LYS A 219 14.32 -2.13 4.18
C LYS A 219 14.10 -3.63 4.05
N SER A 220 13.04 -4.03 3.34
CA SER A 220 12.77 -5.45 3.09
C SER A 220 13.83 -6.13 2.24
N PHE A 221 14.70 -5.36 1.57
CA PHE A 221 15.85 -5.87 0.83
C PHE A 221 17.19 -5.68 1.55
N ASP A 222 17.20 -5.19 2.80
CA ASP A 222 18.40 -4.98 3.59
C ASP A 222 19.16 -6.29 3.90
N PHE A 223 18.49 -7.45 3.74
CA PHE A 223 19.13 -8.76 3.87
C PHE A 223 20.00 -9.14 2.66
N LEU A 224 19.80 -8.49 1.50
CA LEU A 224 20.61 -8.70 0.30
C LEU A 224 21.85 -7.80 0.36
N GLU A 225 23.03 -8.38 0.33
CA GLU A 225 24.29 -7.65 0.36
C GLU A 225 25.12 -7.93 -0.90
N GLY A 226 25.88 -6.92 -1.34
CA GLY A 226 26.89 -7.06 -2.37
C GLY A 226 26.40 -7.70 -3.67
N GLU A 227 26.96 -8.86 -4.00
CA GLU A 227 26.71 -9.55 -5.28
C GLU A 227 25.25 -9.99 -5.47
N GLU A 228 24.54 -10.38 -4.41
CA GLU A 228 23.14 -10.82 -4.50
C GLU A 228 22.22 -9.67 -4.91
N ARG A 229 22.47 -8.49 -4.36
CA ARG A 229 21.74 -7.26 -4.70
C ARG A 229 22.00 -6.84 -6.15
N GLU A 230 23.26 -6.92 -6.60
CA GLU A 230 23.63 -6.65 -8.01
C GLU A 230 23.00 -7.67 -8.96
N GLN A 231 22.96 -8.95 -8.59
CA GLN A 231 22.30 -10.01 -9.38
C GLN A 231 20.80 -9.78 -9.49
N LEU A 232 20.13 -9.40 -8.39
CA LEU A 232 18.70 -9.08 -8.41
C LEU A 232 18.44 -7.87 -9.31
N LEU A 233 19.20 -6.80 -9.18
CA LEU A 233 19.10 -5.61 -10.01
C LEU A 233 19.28 -5.96 -11.50
N ALA A 234 20.35 -6.69 -11.83
CA ALA A 234 20.62 -7.12 -13.19
C ALA A 234 19.52 -8.05 -13.75
N GLY A 235 18.95 -8.93 -12.92
CA GLY A 235 17.84 -9.81 -13.28
C GLY A 235 16.57 -9.03 -13.60
N MET A 236 16.25 -8.01 -12.81
CA MET A 236 15.09 -7.15 -13.06
C MET A 236 15.26 -6.31 -14.33
N GLU A 237 16.44 -5.72 -14.53
CA GLU A 237 16.76 -4.97 -15.75
C GLU A 237 16.73 -5.87 -17.01
N GLN A 238 17.28 -7.10 -16.94
CA GLN A 238 17.20 -8.08 -18.02
C GLN A 238 15.77 -8.51 -18.32
N SER A 239 14.91 -8.53 -17.30
CA SER A 239 13.48 -8.79 -17.46
C SER A 239 12.71 -7.59 -18.02
N GLY A 240 13.39 -6.48 -18.34
CA GLY A 240 12.81 -5.27 -18.90
C GLY A 240 12.01 -4.45 -17.88
N ILE A 241 12.27 -4.65 -16.59
CA ILE A 241 11.67 -3.86 -15.50
C ILE A 241 12.63 -2.71 -15.19
N GLU A 242 12.22 -1.48 -15.53
CA GLU A 242 13.03 -0.28 -15.32
C GLU A 242 12.72 0.43 -14.00
N GLY A 243 11.53 0.22 -13.46
CA GLY A 243 11.07 0.85 -12.23
C GLY A 243 9.55 0.92 -12.14
N TYR A 244 9.09 1.78 -11.25
CA TYR A 244 7.68 1.97 -10.92
C TYR A 244 7.28 3.42 -11.09
N ASP A 245 6.18 3.66 -11.81
CA ASP A 245 5.46 4.92 -11.76
C ASP A 245 4.48 4.86 -10.60
N THR A 246 4.56 5.81 -9.67
CA THR A 246 3.67 5.90 -8.51
C THR A 246 2.95 7.22 -8.51
N GLU A 247 1.64 7.16 -8.34
CA GLU A 247 0.79 8.34 -8.22
C GLU A 247 0.00 8.27 -6.92
N VAL A 248 -0.15 9.39 -6.22
CA VAL A 248 -0.90 9.48 -4.97
C VAL A 248 -1.81 10.70 -4.98
N TRP A 249 -3.03 10.54 -4.49
CA TRP A 249 -4.02 11.59 -4.32
C TRP A 249 -4.26 11.81 -2.84
N VAL A 250 -3.99 13.01 -2.36
CA VAL A 250 -4.13 13.42 -0.96
C VAL A 250 -5.30 14.38 -0.83
N ASP A 251 -6.23 14.10 0.07
CA ASP A 251 -7.40 14.93 0.30
C ASP A 251 -7.07 16.20 1.10
N LYS A 252 -8.09 17.06 1.28
CA LYS A 252 -7.98 18.31 2.05
C LYS A 252 -7.61 18.11 3.53
N ASP A 253 -7.87 16.91 4.05
CA ASP A 253 -7.58 16.54 5.43
C ASP A 253 -6.17 15.94 5.57
N GLY A 254 -5.43 15.81 4.46
CA GLY A 254 -4.06 15.33 4.41
C GLY A 254 -3.94 13.80 4.42
N TYR A 255 -4.99 13.07 4.06
CA TYR A 255 -4.92 11.61 3.91
C TYR A 255 -4.84 11.19 2.45
N PRO A 256 -4.03 10.18 2.11
CA PRO A 256 -4.11 9.56 0.80
C PRO A 256 -5.48 8.89 0.63
N VAL A 257 -6.16 9.18 -0.48
CA VAL A 257 -7.46 8.59 -0.79
C VAL A 257 -7.37 7.61 -1.96
N LYS A 258 -6.30 7.72 -2.74
CA LYS A 258 -6.00 6.79 -3.84
C LYS A 258 -4.49 6.75 -4.06
N MET A 259 -4.00 5.58 -4.44
CA MET A 259 -2.64 5.36 -4.93
C MET A 259 -2.70 4.43 -6.14
N ASP A 260 -1.96 4.79 -7.19
CA ASP A 260 -1.75 3.95 -8.36
C ASP A 260 -0.26 3.65 -8.48
N VAL A 261 0.06 2.38 -8.68
CA VAL A 261 1.41 1.93 -8.99
C VAL A 261 1.38 1.18 -10.30
N LYS A 262 2.26 1.55 -11.21
CA LYS A 262 2.41 0.92 -12.50
C LYS A 262 3.84 0.46 -12.71
N MET A 263 4.00 -0.79 -13.09
CA MET A 263 5.27 -1.40 -13.47
C MET A 263 5.17 -1.89 -14.92
N ASP A 264 5.96 -1.30 -15.80
CA ASP A 264 6.02 -1.73 -17.19
C ASP A 264 6.92 -2.97 -17.31
N THR A 265 6.43 -4.01 -18.00
CA THR A 265 7.18 -5.21 -18.36
C THR A 265 7.07 -5.47 -19.86
N PRO A 266 7.95 -6.27 -20.45
CA PRO A 266 7.85 -6.65 -21.88
C PRO A 266 6.53 -7.34 -22.25
N GLN A 267 5.85 -7.95 -21.28
CA GLN A 267 4.58 -8.64 -21.45
C GLN A 267 3.35 -7.74 -21.23
N GLY A 268 3.56 -6.48 -20.88
CA GLY A 268 2.51 -5.50 -20.57
C GLY A 268 2.70 -4.91 -19.16
N ALA A 269 1.83 -3.98 -18.79
CA ALA A 269 1.94 -3.31 -17.50
C ALA A 269 1.22 -4.11 -16.40
N VAL A 270 1.89 -4.24 -15.25
CA VAL A 270 1.24 -4.58 -13.97
C VAL A 270 0.74 -3.28 -13.35
N GLU A 271 -0.55 -3.22 -13.05
CA GLU A 271 -1.20 -2.04 -12.48
C GLU A 271 -1.81 -2.39 -11.13
N ILE A 272 -1.52 -1.58 -10.12
CA ILE A 272 -2.11 -1.67 -8.79
C ILE A 272 -2.81 -0.36 -8.49
N THR A 273 -4.10 -0.41 -8.24
CA THR A 273 -4.90 0.73 -7.77
C THR A 273 -5.35 0.43 -6.36
N GLN A 274 -5.10 1.36 -5.44
CA GLN A 274 -5.55 1.28 -4.06
C GLN A 274 -6.39 2.51 -3.73
N THR A 275 -7.49 2.32 -3.01
CA THR A 275 -8.28 3.39 -2.42
C THR A 275 -8.39 3.21 -0.93
N PHE A 276 -8.34 4.32 -0.20
CA PHE A 276 -8.33 4.33 1.25
C PHE A 276 -9.47 5.18 1.79
N SER A 277 -10.04 4.73 2.89
CA SER A 277 -11.12 5.43 3.60
C SER A 277 -11.12 5.09 5.08
N ASP A 278 -11.95 5.79 5.85
CA ASP A 278 -12.18 5.53 7.27
C ASP A 278 -10.88 5.41 8.08
N TYR A 279 -9.94 6.34 7.87
CA TYR A 279 -8.69 6.41 8.62
C TYR A 279 -8.94 6.50 10.13
N GLY A 280 -8.16 5.75 10.92
CA GLY A 280 -8.30 5.69 12.38
C GLY A 280 -9.49 4.87 12.87
N ALA A 281 -10.24 4.20 11.97
CA ALA A 281 -11.28 3.27 12.38
C ALA A 281 -10.67 2.09 13.15
N LYS A 282 -11.36 1.60 14.18
CA LYS A 282 -10.88 0.41 14.91
C LYS A 282 -10.83 -0.78 13.97
N ALA A 283 -9.63 -1.30 13.75
CA ALA A 283 -9.43 -2.58 13.09
C ALA A 283 -9.72 -3.69 14.11
N GLU A 284 -11.01 -3.99 14.34
CA GLU A 284 -11.42 -5.13 15.16
C GLU A 284 -11.33 -6.40 14.32
N VAL A 285 -10.21 -7.11 14.44
CA VAL A 285 -9.97 -8.34 13.74
C VAL A 285 -10.27 -9.51 14.67
N VAL A 286 -11.25 -10.32 14.31
CA VAL A 286 -11.66 -11.51 15.07
C VAL A 286 -11.07 -12.74 14.40
N THR A 287 -10.23 -13.47 15.14
CA THR A 287 -9.64 -14.73 14.66
C THR A 287 -10.68 -15.84 14.63
N PRO A 288 -10.58 -16.78 13.69
CA PRO A 288 -11.50 -17.92 13.62
C PRO A 288 -11.38 -18.85 14.84
N PRO A 289 -12.47 -19.61 15.16
CA PRO A 289 -12.44 -20.56 16.27
C PRO A 289 -11.39 -21.66 16.04
N ALA A 290 -10.70 -22.08 17.10
CA ALA A 290 -9.71 -23.15 17.01
C ALA A 290 -10.30 -24.50 16.50
N SER A 291 -11.59 -24.75 16.77
CA SER A 291 -12.29 -25.93 16.28
C SER A 291 -12.47 -25.97 14.75
N GLU A 292 -12.43 -24.81 14.09
CA GLU A 292 -12.56 -24.69 12.64
C GLU A 292 -11.22 -24.40 11.95
N THR A 293 -10.12 -24.40 12.74
CA THR A 293 -8.80 -23.97 12.27
C THR A 293 -7.84 -25.15 12.22
N PHE A 294 -7.29 -25.39 11.04
CA PHE A 294 -6.20 -26.32 10.79
C PHE A 294 -4.87 -25.60 11.03
N ASP A 295 -4.04 -26.16 11.90
CA ASP A 295 -2.73 -25.58 12.24
C ASP A 295 -1.66 -26.22 11.36
N PHE A 296 -1.13 -25.44 10.43
CA PHE A 296 -0.14 -25.89 9.45
C PHE A 296 1.17 -26.37 10.12
N MET A 297 1.58 -25.72 11.21
CA MET A 297 2.79 -26.10 11.94
C MET A 297 2.65 -27.48 12.60
N LYS A 298 1.48 -27.77 13.18
CA LYS A 298 1.24 -29.10 13.76
C LYS A 298 1.31 -30.22 12.73
N MET A 299 0.82 -29.94 11.51
CA MET A 299 0.94 -30.92 10.42
C MET A 299 2.41 -31.18 10.06
N ILE A 300 3.24 -30.15 9.98
CA ILE A 300 4.68 -30.33 9.73
C ILE A 300 5.32 -31.16 10.83
N GLU A 301 5.07 -30.83 12.09
CA GLU A 301 5.60 -31.58 13.24
C GLU A 301 5.16 -33.06 13.27
N GLU A 302 3.92 -33.34 12.86
CA GLU A 302 3.41 -34.69 12.76
C GLU A 302 4.08 -35.46 11.61
N LEU A 303 4.29 -34.83 10.46
CA LEU A 303 5.00 -35.43 9.33
C LEU A 303 6.47 -35.72 9.65
N GLU A 304 7.15 -34.82 10.36
CA GLU A 304 8.53 -35.05 10.83
C GLU A 304 8.64 -36.27 11.76
N LYS A 305 7.75 -36.37 12.74
CA LYS A 305 7.71 -37.56 13.67
C LYS A 305 7.47 -38.87 12.92
N LEU A 306 6.57 -38.85 11.92
CA LEU A 306 6.32 -40.02 11.09
C LEU A 306 7.53 -40.36 10.20
N GLY A 307 8.28 -39.38 9.74
CA GLY A 307 9.52 -39.56 9.00
C GLY A 307 10.63 -40.16 9.86
N GLU A 308 10.73 -39.74 11.12
CA GLU A 308 11.70 -40.29 12.08
C GLU A 308 11.35 -41.75 12.50
N GLU A 309 10.06 -42.02 12.72
CA GLU A 309 9.59 -43.37 13.06
C GLU A 309 9.67 -44.36 11.88
N GLY A 310 9.41 -43.88 10.65
CA GLY A 310 9.49 -44.67 9.42
C GLY A 310 10.92 -44.93 8.91
N GLY A 311 11.91 -44.17 9.36
CA GLY A 311 13.33 -44.31 8.99
C GLY A 311 14.12 -45.40 9.73
N LEU A 312 13.51 -46.12 10.65
CA LEU A 312 14.16 -47.19 11.44
C LEU A 312 13.95 -48.61 10.90
N GLU A 313 13.28 -48.78 9.77
CA GLU A 313 13.15 -50.09 9.08
C GLU A 313 13.70 -50.01 7.66
N GLY A 314 15.04 -49.90 7.53
CA GLY A 314 15.72 -49.96 6.23
C GLY A 314 17.14 -50.46 6.38
#